data_5ca20762588efe113ec3739b3ec8c2ed
#
_entry.id   5ca20762588efe113ec3739b3ec8c2ed
#
_cell.length_a   1.000
_cell.length_b   1.000
_cell.length_c   1.000
_cell.angle_alpha   90.00
_cell.angle_beta   90.00
_cell.angle_gamma   90.00
#
_symmetry.space_group_name_H-M   'P 1'
#
loop_
_entity.id
_entity.type
_entity.pdbx_description
1 polymer ?
#
loop_
_entity_poly.entity_id
_entity_poly.type
_entity_poly.pdbx_seq_one_letter_code
_entity_poly.pdbx_strand_id
1 'polypeptide(L)'
;MQHTLTPEEVGAKIVEWYSCIISASYEQAILLKEEARHAVMHMQTNDKILAYYSLVEFRHNIFVDEFNKKHELGDTFEFVETEVDRYLKYLYYFISGQYEYTQERYRSAIKMFRKAERLLEHVNDDAEESEFYLYIGLVYYRLNQYLLASSYLEQAETIFNRLSYYERALNCKQVLGAIRSELHEFETGDAILKEAFRESTFPRTSALILRTLGLSKLRQKEYEAAKTYFYQALEYEEHRSHQIGMKTRYDLSNTLFKLGQDDEALELFQQAKAEANQYNNKEYKARCLYLDGLYIAKDHALVDQAINDLYELSLLYEVCELAEEMVELADQRNDDSTSLKYYRIAYKAKVNQNKLGADQV
;
A
#
# COMPACT_ATOMS: atom_id res chain seq x y z
N MET A 1 -16.07 44.43 11.39
CA MET A 1 -15.91 43.96 10.00
C MET A 1 -15.10 42.64 10.08
N GLN A 2 -15.69 41.52 9.72
CA GLN A 2 -14.92 40.29 9.59
C GLN A 2 -13.91 40.51 8.44
N HIS A 3 -12.65 40.28 8.74
CA HIS A 3 -11.58 40.43 7.74
C HIS A 3 -11.76 39.30 6.73
N THR A 4 -12.14 39.60 5.50
CA THR A 4 -12.25 38.62 4.41
C THR A 4 -10.84 38.26 3.97
N LEU A 5 -10.50 37.00 4.03
CA LEU A 5 -9.15 36.51 3.65
C LEU A 5 -8.95 36.59 2.14
N THR A 6 -7.74 36.88 1.73
CA THR A 6 -7.36 36.84 0.31
C THR A 6 -7.12 35.40 -0.15
N PRO A 7 -7.27 35.09 -1.46
CA PRO A 7 -6.94 33.78 -1.99
C PRO A 7 -5.50 33.33 -1.70
N GLU A 8 -4.55 34.26 -1.67
CA GLU A 8 -3.14 34.00 -1.38
C GLU A 8 -2.93 33.56 0.07
N GLU A 9 -3.61 34.23 1.03
CA GLU A 9 -3.56 33.83 2.46
C GLU A 9 -4.14 32.44 2.69
N VAL A 10 -5.25 32.12 2.01
CA VAL A 10 -5.88 30.80 2.08
C VAL A 10 -5.02 29.75 1.40
N GLY A 11 -4.45 30.06 0.22
CA GLY A 11 -3.53 29.20 -0.49
C GLY A 11 -2.31 28.82 0.35
N ALA A 12 -1.70 29.77 1.06
CA ALA A 12 -0.57 29.52 1.96
C ALA A 12 -0.93 28.51 3.08
N LYS A 13 -2.13 28.61 3.66
CA LYS A 13 -2.60 27.65 4.69
C LYS A 13 -2.80 26.25 4.12
N ILE A 14 -3.32 26.14 2.89
CA ILE A 14 -3.47 24.84 2.22
C ILE A 14 -2.10 24.21 1.92
N VAL A 15 -1.11 24.99 1.50
CA VAL A 15 0.27 24.53 1.29
C VAL A 15 0.88 24.02 2.59
N GLU A 16 0.73 24.75 3.69
CA GLU A 16 1.23 24.34 5.00
C GLU A 16 0.60 23.01 5.45
N TRP A 17 -0.72 22.89 5.30
CA TRP A 17 -1.45 21.67 5.58
C TRP A 17 -0.96 20.49 4.72
N TYR A 18 -0.78 20.72 3.41
CA TYR A 18 -0.32 19.69 2.48
C TYR A 18 1.12 19.23 2.81
N SER A 19 1.99 20.16 3.19
CA SER A 19 3.35 19.84 3.63
C SER A 19 3.38 18.93 4.87
N CYS A 20 2.44 19.10 5.81
CA CYS A 20 2.28 18.20 6.97
C CYS A 20 1.84 16.79 6.56
N ILE A 21 1.03 16.66 5.51
CA ILE A 21 0.65 15.35 4.97
C ILE A 21 1.89 14.66 4.36
N ILE A 22 2.69 15.39 3.57
CA ILE A 22 3.90 14.85 2.94
C ILE A 22 4.92 14.42 3.98
N SER A 23 5.14 15.22 5.04
CA SER A 23 6.11 14.91 6.10
C SER A 23 5.65 13.83 7.09
N ALA A 24 4.42 13.31 6.95
CA ALA A 24 3.77 12.37 7.87
C ALA A 24 3.50 12.94 9.28
N SER A 25 3.30 14.26 9.39
CA SER A 25 2.99 14.95 10.64
C SER A 25 1.49 14.88 10.96
N TYR A 26 1.01 13.72 11.46
CA TYR A 26 -0.43 13.39 11.60
C TYR A 26 -1.21 14.41 12.42
N GLU A 27 -0.76 14.71 13.64
CA GLU A 27 -1.48 15.63 14.55
C GLU A 27 -1.58 17.03 13.95
N GLN A 28 -0.48 17.54 13.37
CA GLN A 28 -0.45 18.85 12.76
C GLN A 28 -1.34 18.93 11.51
N ALA A 29 -1.35 17.87 10.69
CA ALA A 29 -2.21 17.82 9.51
C ALA A 29 -3.71 17.87 9.86
N ILE A 30 -4.12 17.25 10.98
CA ILE A 30 -5.52 17.31 11.46
C ILE A 30 -5.89 18.74 11.90
N LEU A 31 -5.00 19.40 12.63
CA LEU A 31 -5.23 20.81 13.07
C LEU A 31 -5.32 21.76 11.89
N LEU A 32 -4.38 21.68 10.96
CA LEU A 32 -4.32 22.57 9.80
C LEU A 32 -5.48 22.34 8.81
N LYS A 33 -6.05 21.13 8.74
CA LYS A 33 -7.29 20.88 7.98
C LYS A 33 -8.42 21.78 8.44
N GLU A 34 -8.66 21.86 9.76
CA GLU A 34 -9.72 22.68 10.31
C GLU A 34 -9.46 24.18 10.10
N GLU A 35 -8.21 24.62 10.23
CA GLU A 35 -7.83 25.99 9.93
C GLU A 35 -8.02 26.34 8.44
N ALA A 36 -7.61 25.47 7.53
CA ALA A 36 -7.80 25.66 6.09
C ALA A 36 -9.28 25.69 5.73
N ARG A 37 -10.11 24.79 6.31
CA ARG A 37 -11.55 24.77 6.13
C ARG A 37 -12.20 26.09 6.56
N HIS A 38 -11.84 26.58 7.73
CA HIS A 38 -12.34 27.85 8.22
C HIS A 38 -11.91 29.03 7.33
N ALA A 39 -10.66 29.01 6.86
CA ALA A 39 -10.13 30.05 5.98
C ALA A 39 -10.87 30.10 4.63
N VAL A 40 -11.13 28.94 4.01
CA VAL A 40 -11.91 28.84 2.77
C VAL A 40 -13.33 29.43 2.92
N MET A 41 -13.99 29.18 4.05
CA MET A 41 -15.35 29.72 4.31
C MET A 41 -15.39 31.27 4.42
N HIS A 42 -14.26 31.90 4.73
CA HIS A 42 -14.14 33.35 4.90
C HIS A 42 -13.35 34.04 3.79
N MET A 43 -13.09 33.32 2.69
CA MET A 43 -12.36 33.82 1.53
C MET A 43 -13.33 34.44 0.49
N GLN A 44 -12.83 35.38 -0.30
CA GLN A 44 -13.49 35.73 -1.56
C GLN A 44 -13.46 34.51 -2.50
N THR A 45 -14.60 34.23 -3.15
CA THR A 45 -14.73 33.05 -4.04
C THR A 45 -13.60 33.01 -5.08
N ASN A 46 -12.87 31.91 -5.11
CA ASN A 46 -11.79 31.66 -6.06
C ASN A 46 -11.78 30.17 -6.41
N ASP A 47 -12.19 29.82 -7.62
CA ASP A 47 -12.39 28.44 -8.06
C ASP A 47 -11.08 27.63 -8.03
N LYS A 48 -9.94 28.26 -8.33
CA LYS A 48 -8.62 27.60 -8.27
C LYS A 48 -8.26 27.19 -6.84
N ILE A 49 -8.47 28.07 -5.86
CA ILE A 49 -8.20 27.75 -4.45
C ILE A 49 -9.19 26.71 -3.92
N LEU A 50 -10.45 26.77 -4.35
CA LEU A 50 -11.45 25.75 -4.00
C LEU A 50 -11.08 24.37 -4.56
N ALA A 51 -10.63 24.31 -5.81
CA ALA A 51 -10.15 23.06 -6.40
C ALA A 51 -8.91 22.51 -5.65
N TYR A 52 -7.95 23.38 -5.33
CA TYR A 52 -6.78 23.01 -4.56
C TYR A 52 -7.15 22.46 -3.18
N TYR A 53 -8.02 23.19 -2.44
CA TYR A 53 -8.54 22.74 -1.16
C TYR A 53 -9.17 21.34 -1.26
N SER A 54 -10.06 21.12 -2.24
CA SER A 54 -10.77 19.85 -2.43
C SER A 54 -9.79 18.69 -2.71
N LEU A 55 -8.74 18.92 -3.50
CA LEU A 55 -7.71 17.92 -3.77
C LEU A 55 -6.91 17.57 -2.51
N VAL A 56 -6.49 18.59 -1.74
CA VAL A 56 -5.75 18.37 -0.48
C VAL A 56 -6.62 17.72 0.58
N GLU A 57 -7.90 18.07 0.67
CA GLU A 57 -8.86 17.43 1.58
C GLU A 57 -9.04 15.95 1.24
N PHE A 58 -9.18 15.62 -0.03
CA PHE A 58 -9.24 14.22 -0.46
C PHE A 58 -7.94 13.48 -0.15
N ARG A 59 -6.79 14.09 -0.38
CA ARG A 59 -5.48 13.53 -0.03
C ARG A 59 -5.34 13.33 1.49
N HIS A 60 -5.83 14.25 2.30
CA HIS A 60 -5.85 14.12 3.75
C HIS A 60 -6.68 12.89 4.19
N ASN A 61 -7.85 12.69 3.59
CA ASN A 61 -8.69 11.52 3.91
C ASN A 61 -7.99 10.19 3.55
N ILE A 62 -7.19 10.16 2.46
CA ILE A 62 -6.29 9.03 2.16
C ILE A 62 -5.26 8.84 3.28
N PHE A 63 -4.67 9.93 3.75
CA PHE A 63 -3.58 9.92 4.71
C PHE A 63 -4.00 9.41 6.10
N VAL A 64 -5.22 9.77 6.56
CA VAL A 64 -5.76 9.35 7.87
C VAL A 64 -6.60 8.08 7.81
N ASP A 65 -6.71 7.43 6.64
CA ASP A 65 -7.50 6.20 6.42
C ASP A 65 -9.02 6.38 6.71
N GLU A 66 -9.55 7.60 6.51
CA GLU A 66 -10.96 7.95 6.74
C GLU A 66 -11.86 7.71 5.52
N PHE A 67 -11.67 6.59 4.78
CA PHE A 67 -12.41 6.30 3.53
C PHE A 67 -13.86 5.81 3.71
N ASN A 68 -14.41 5.78 4.91
CA ASN A 68 -15.78 5.30 5.14
C ASN A 68 -16.89 6.23 4.61
N LYS A 69 -16.55 7.35 3.98
CA LYS A 69 -17.54 8.27 3.37
C LYS A 69 -17.27 8.39 1.87
N LYS A 70 -18.32 8.19 1.05
CA LYS A 70 -18.32 8.43 -0.40
C LYS A 70 -17.87 9.86 -0.71
N HIS A 71 -16.57 10.05 -0.94
CA HIS A 71 -16.04 11.27 -1.52
C HIS A 71 -15.81 11.01 -3.00
N GLU A 72 -16.67 11.53 -3.86
CA GLU A 72 -16.48 11.51 -5.30
C GLU A 72 -15.73 12.79 -5.69
N LEU A 73 -14.61 12.65 -6.38
CA LEU A 73 -13.84 13.74 -6.98
C LEU A 73 -14.54 14.34 -8.24
N GLY A 74 -15.78 13.93 -8.53
CA GLY A 74 -16.43 14.18 -9.81
C GLY A 74 -16.47 15.66 -10.23
N ASP A 75 -16.98 16.54 -9.37
CA ASP A 75 -17.13 17.96 -9.71
C ASP A 75 -15.80 18.71 -9.78
N THR A 76 -14.82 18.33 -8.95
CA THR A 76 -13.45 18.87 -8.99
C THR A 76 -12.73 18.46 -10.27
N PHE A 77 -13.07 17.29 -10.83
CA PHE A 77 -12.46 16.74 -12.03
C PHE A 77 -12.75 17.58 -13.29
N GLU A 78 -14.04 17.95 -13.52
CA GLU A 78 -14.42 18.74 -14.70
C GLU A 78 -13.72 20.10 -14.71
N PHE A 79 -13.62 20.76 -13.56
CA PHE A 79 -12.91 22.02 -13.42
C PHE A 79 -11.40 21.85 -13.77
N VAL A 80 -10.73 20.85 -13.19
CA VAL A 80 -9.29 20.62 -13.40
C VAL A 80 -8.97 20.19 -14.84
N GLU A 81 -9.85 19.44 -15.53
CA GLU A 81 -9.63 19.08 -16.95
C GLU A 81 -9.69 20.28 -17.88
N THR A 82 -10.56 21.26 -17.61
CA THR A 82 -10.71 22.48 -18.40
C THR A 82 -9.67 23.55 -18.05
N GLU A 83 -9.12 23.51 -16.84
CA GLU A 83 -8.14 24.48 -16.34
C GLU A 83 -6.77 24.29 -17.01
N VAL A 84 -6.12 25.41 -17.33
CA VAL A 84 -4.76 25.43 -17.92
C VAL A 84 -3.67 25.20 -16.87
N ASP A 85 -4.01 25.19 -15.57
CA ASP A 85 -3.04 25.04 -14.48
C ASP A 85 -2.44 23.64 -14.44
N ARG A 86 -1.19 23.53 -14.86
CA ARG A 86 -0.46 22.25 -14.96
C ARG A 86 -0.17 21.64 -13.60
N TYR A 87 0.01 22.46 -12.56
CA TYR A 87 0.22 21.97 -11.20
C TYR A 87 -1.06 21.31 -10.64
N LEU A 88 -2.22 21.93 -10.78
CA LEU A 88 -3.48 21.31 -10.35
C LEU A 88 -3.78 20.02 -11.12
N LYS A 89 -3.42 19.94 -12.42
CA LYS A 89 -3.54 18.69 -13.19
C LYS A 89 -2.59 17.62 -12.68
N TYR A 90 -1.35 17.98 -12.36
CA TYR A 90 -0.40 17.08 -11.72
C TYR A 90 -0.99 16.52 -10.42
N LEU A 91 -1.40 17.41 -9.52
CA LEU A 91 -1.93 17.06 -8.21
C LEU A 91 -3.17 16.15 -8.32
N TYR A 92 -4.08 16.46 -9.24
CA TYR A 92 -5.24 15.63 -9.51
C TYR A 92 -4.85 14.20 -9.92
N TYR A 93 -3.95 14.04 -10.91
CA TYR A 93 -3.52 12.71 -11.35
C TYR A 93 -2.74 11.98 -10.27
N PHE A 94 -1.91 12.67 -9.53
CA PHE A 94 -1.14 12.11 -8.43
C PHE A 94 -2.04 11.57 -7.32
N ILE A 95 -2.97 12.36 -6.83
CA ILE A 95 -3.93 11.96 -5.79
C ILE A 95 -4.88 10.86 -6.28
N SER A 96 -5.33 10.94 -7.55
CA SER A 96 -6.12 9.85 -8.15
C SER A 96 -5.33 8.55 -8.18
N GLY A 97 -4.03 8.60 -8.50
CA GLY A 97 -3.14 7.44 -8.44
C GLY A 97 -3.02 6.85 -7.04
N GLN A 98 -2.88 7.70 -6.02
CA GLN A 98 -2.86 7.27 -4.62
C GLN A 98 -4.18 6.62 -4.20
N TYR A 99 -5.31 7.17 -4.61
CA TYR A 99 -6.63 6.57 -4.37
C TYR A 99 -6.76 5.19 -5.02
N GLU A 100 -6.41 5.06 -6.30
CA GLU A 100 -6.42 3.77 -7.00
C GLU A 100 -5.50 2.75 -6.30
N TYR A 101 -4.35 3.20 -5.78
CA TYR A 101 -3.43 2.36 -5.01
C TYR A 101 -4.07 1.84 -3.71
N THR A 102 -4.76 2.69 -2.95
CA THR A 102 -5.46 2.27 -1.72
C THR A 102 -6.61 1.30 -1.99
N GLN A 103 -7.21 1.37 -3.19
CA GLN A 103 -8.23 0.44 -3.64
C GLN A 103 -7.65 -0.85 -4.26
N GLU A 104 -6.33 -1.06 -4.15
CA GLU A 104 -5.61 -2.22 -4.70
C GLU A 104 -5.74 -2.36 -6.24
N ARG A 105 -6.11 -1.26 -6.93
CA ARG A 105 -6.24 -1.19 -8.39
C ARG A 105 -4.95 -0.69 -9.04
N TYR A 106 -3.87 -1.45 -8.90
CA TYR A 106 -2.50 -1.04 -9.26
C TYR A 106 -2.32 -0.67 -10.74
N ARG A 107 -3.08 -1.33 -11.66
CA ARG A 107 -3.09 -0.97 -13.09
C ARG A 107 -3.70 0.41 -13.34
N SER A 108 -4.73 0.78 -12.61
CA SER A 108 -5.31 2.12 -12.69
C SER A 108 -4.38 3.14 -12.05
N ALA A 109 -3.80 2.82 -10.89
CA ALA A 109 -2.84 3.66 -10.21
C ALA A 109 -1.65 4.05 -11.10
N ILE A 110 -1.00 3.08 -11.77
CA ILE A 110 0.15 3.37 -12.64
C ILE A 110 -0.22 4.25 -13.83
N LYS A 111 -1.44 4.13 -14.39
CA LYS A 111 -1.91 5.02 -15.46
C LYS A 111 -2.04 6.46 -14.98
N MET A 112 -2.53 6.67 -13.76
CA MET A 112 -2.65 8.01 -13.18
C MET A 112 -1.27 8.58 -12.85
N PHE A 113 -0.38 7.79 -12.22
CA PHE A 113 0.98 8.24 -11.95
C PHE A 113 1.78 8.58 -13.20
N ARG A 114 1.65 7.82 -14.29
CA ARG A 114 2.30 8.18 -15.56
C ARG A 114 1.77 9.49 -16.18
N LYS A 115 0.50 9.83 -15.95
CA LYS A 115 -0.03 11.15 -16.35
C LYS A 115 0.54 12.26 -15.46
N ALA A 116 0.64 12.02 -14.15
CA ALA A 116 1.26 12.96 -13.22
C ALA A 116 2.75 13.16 -13.54
N GLU A 117 3.50 12.09 -13.82
CA GLU A 117 4.93 12.12 -14.16
C GLU A 117 5.25 13.06 -15.31
N ARG A 118 4.41 13.10 -16.35
CA ARG A 118 4.57 14.02 -17.49
C ARG A 118 4.44 15.51 -17.12
N LEU A 119 3.89 15.79 -15.94
CA LEU A 119 3.69 17.13 -15.42
C LEU A 119 4.63 17.45 -14.26
N LEU A 120 5.48 16.48 -13.84
CA LEU A 120 6.36 16.60 -12.69
C LEU A 120 7.38 17.76 -12.84
N GLU A 121 7.79 18.08 -14.06
CA GLU A 121 8.67 19.22 -14.37
C GLU A 121 8.09 20.59 -13.92
N HIS A 122 6.79 20.64 -13.63
CA HIS A 122 6.10 21.83 -13.13
C HIS A 122 5.95 21.86 -11.60
N VAL A 123 6.44 20.83 -10.93
CA VAL A 123 6.51 20.72 -9.46
C VAL A 123 7.90 21.22 -9.05
N ASN A 124 7.95 22.34 -8.34
CA ASN A 124 9.19 22.95 -7.88
C ASN A 124 9.35 22.74 -6.36
N ASP A 125 9.03 21.55 -5.88
CA ASP A 125 9.09 21.18 -4.46
C ASP A 125 9.67 19.78 -4.32
N ASP A 126 10.84 19.70 -3.69
CA ASP A 126 11.57 18.44 -3.49
C ASP A 126 10.78 17.43 -2.63
N ALA A 127 9.97 17.92 -1.67
CA ALA A 127 9.17 17.05 -0.82
C ALA A 127 8.04 16.39 -1.62
N GLU A 128 7.37 17.16 -2.48
CA GLU A 128 6.31 16.67 -3.37
C GLU A 128 6.85 15.70 -4.42
N GLU A 129 8.02 16.02 -5.00
CA GLU A 129 8.71 15.14 -5.95
C GLU A 129 9.09 13.81 -5.29
N SER A 130 9.62 13.85 -4.08
CA SER A 130 9.99 12.63 -3.34
C SER A 130 8.76 11.80 -2.94
N GLU A 131 7.64 12.43 -2.61
CA GLU A 131 6.38 11.72 -2.36
C GLU A 131 5.87 11.05 -3.65
N PHE A 132 5.97 11.73 -4.80
CA PHE A 132 5.65 11.11 -6.09
C PHE A 132 6.51 9.86 -6.34
N TYR A 133 7.84 9.95 -6.15
CA TYR A 133 8.74 8.80 -6.33
C TYR A 133 8.43 7.66 -5.37
N LEU A 134 8.07 7.94 -4.12
CA LEU A 134 7.62 6.92 -3.17
C LEU A 134 6.40 6.16 -3.71
N TYR A 135 5.34 6.87 -4.09
CA TYR A 135 4.09 6.21 -4.49
C TYR A 135 4.19 5.46 -5.82
N ILE A 136 4.89 6.01 -6.82
CA ILE A 136 5.11 5.28 -8.08
C ILE A 136 6.00 4.06 -7.84
N GLY A 137 6.99 4.16 -6.95
CA GLY A 137 7.84 3.03 -6.51
C GLY A 137 7.01 1.94 -5.83
N LEU A 138 6.07 2.31 -4.95
CA LEU A 138 5.15 1.37 -4.29
C LEU A 138 4.27 0.63 -5.32
N VAL A 139 3.76 1.34 -6.34
CA VAL A 139 2.96 0.69 -7.38
C VAL A 139 3.80 -0.26 -8.23
N TYR A 140 5.01 0.14 -8.62
CA TYR A 140 5.91 -0.76 -9.34
C TYR A 140 6.29 -1.98 -8.50
N TYR A 141 6.47 -1.83 -7.19
CA TYR A 141 6.66 -2.95 -6.28
C TYR A 141 5.47 -3.92 -6.31
N ARG A 142 4.22 -3.41 -6.20
CA ARG A 142 3.00 -4.23 -6.29
C ARG A 142 2.78 -4.86 -7.67
N LEU A 143 3.38 -4.30 -8.71
CA LEU A 143 3.39 -4.86 -10.07
C LEU A 143 4.62 -5.75 -10.34
N ASN A 144 5.45 -6.02 -9.32
CA ASN A 144 6.71 -6.81 -9.37
C ASN A 144 7.74 -6.29 -10.39
N GLN A 145 7.67 -5.01 -10.68
CA GLN A 145 8.68 -4.30 -11.48
C GLN A 145 9.81 -3.82 -10.56
N TYR A 146 10.52 -4.77 -9.92
CA TYR A 146 11.44 -4.47 -8.81
C TYR A 146 12.57 -3.52 -9.16
N LEU A 147 13.11 -3.56 -10.38
CA LEU A 147 14.15 -2.62 -10.82
C LEU A 147 13.63 -1.17 -10.85
N LEU A 148 12.44 -0.96 -11.40
CA LEU A 148 11.81 0.36 -11.43
C LEU A 148 11.42 0.80 -10.01
N ALA A 149 10.84 -0.11 -9.23
CA ALA A 149 10.48 0.16 -7.84
C ALA A 149 11.70 0.61 -7.03
N SER A 150 12.82 -0.12 -7.09
CA SER A 150 14.05 0.23 -6.37
C SER A 150 14.57 1.59 -6.81
N SER A 151 14.63 1.86 -8.12
CA SER A 151 15.14 3.15 -8.63
C SER A 151 14.35 4.35 -8.10
N TYR A 152 13.01 4.28 -8.10
CA TYR A 152 12.18 5.37 -7.58
C TYR A 152 12.27 5.48 -6.04
N LEU A 153 12.29 4.35 -5.33
CA LEU A 153 12.38 4.34 -3.87
C LEU A 153 13.73 4.85 -3.36
N GLU A 154 14.84 4.53 -4.02
CA GLU A 154 16.17 5.04 -3.68
C GLU A 154 16.27 6.56 -3.90
N GLN A 155 15.65 7.09 -4.96
CA GLN A 155 15.55 8.53 -5.19
C GLN A 155 14.72 9.20 -4.09
N ALA A 156 13.53 8.64 -3.78
CA ALA A 156 12.67 9.14 -2.70
C ALA A 156 13.39 9.14 -1.36
N GLU A 157 14.04 8.04 -0.98
CA GLU A 157 14.80 7.91 0.27
C GLU A 157 15.88 8.99 0.38
N THR A 158 16.64 9.20 -0.71
CA THR A 158 17.72 10.19 -0.75
C THR A 158 17.18 11.59 -0.49
N ILE A 159 16.08 11.98 -1.13
CA ILE A 159 15.48 13.31 -0.97
C ILE A 159 14.86 13.45 0.42
N PHE A 160 14.12 12.45 0.91
CA PHE A 160 13.52 12.48 2.24
C PHE A 160 14.58 12.61 3.35
N ASN A 161 15.72 11.92 3.23
CA ASN A 161 16.83 12.06 4.17
C ASN A 161 17.41 13.50 4.15
N ARG A 162 17.60 14.10 2.97
CA ARG A 162 18.05 15.49 2.82
C ARG A 162 17.08 16.48 3.48
N LEU A 163 15.76 16.22 3.38
CA LEU A 163 14.71 17.04 3.97
C LEU A 163 14.44 16.74 5.45
N SER A 164 15.15 15.76 6.04
CA SER A 164 14.91 15.26 7.40
C SER A 164 13.51 14.64 7.62
N TYR A 165 12.89 14.12 6.58
CA TYR A 165 11.62 13.38 6.65
C TYR A 165 11.88 11.90 6.93
N TYR A 166 12.44 11.63 8.11
CA TYR A 166 13.00 10.32 8.49
C TYR A 166 11.99 9.19 8.44
N GLU A 167 10.73 9.43 8.82
CA GLU A 167 9.68 8.39 8.72
C GLU A 167 9.47 7.95 7.26
N ARG A 168 9.44 8.92 6.34
CA ARG A 168 9.29 8.64 4.90
C ARG A 168 10.48 7.89 4.33
N ALA A 169 11.70 8.27 4.73
CA ALA A 169 12.91 7.56 4.33
C ALA A 169 12.90 6.10 4.83
N LEU A 170 12.49 5.87 6.07
CA LEU A 170 12.35 4.52 6.64
C LEU A 170 11.27 3.69 5.92
N ASN A 171 10.18 4.32 5.47
CA ASN A 171 9.17 3.64 4.65
C ASN A 171 9.76 3.20 3.30
N CYS A 172 10.63 4.01 2.68
CA CYS A 172 11.37 3.59 1.48
C CYS A 172 12.30 2.42 1.77
N LYS A 173 13.13 2.50 2.83
CA LYS A 173 14.01 1.39 3.28
C LYS A 173 13.24 0.10 3.53
N GLN A 174 12.07 0.19 4.17
CA GLN A 174 11.21 -0.98 4.43
C GLN A 174 10.82 -1.70 3.13
N VAL A 175 10.42 -0.97 2.09
CA VAL A 175 10.04 -1.57 0.81
C VAL A 175 11.26 -2.06 0.04
N LEU A 176 12.40 -1.36 0.09
CA LEU A 176 13.66 -1.83 -0.50
C LEU A 176 14.11 -3.15 0.13
N GLY A 177 14.01 -3.30 1.45
CA GLY A 177 14.25 -4.55 2.15
C GLY A 177 13.28 -5.65 1.74
N ALA A 178 11.99 -5.33 1.56
CA ALA A 178 10.99 -6.26 1.03
C ALA A 178 11.36 -6.75 -0.39
N ILE A 179 11.77 -5.85 -1.29
CA ILE A 179 12.21 -6.20 -2.65
C ILE A 179 13.37 -7.19 -2.62
N ARG A 180 14.37 -6.99 -1.74
CA ARG A 180 15.49 -7.95 -1.60
C ARG A 180 15.00 -9.32 -1.15
N SER A 181 14.05 -9.38 -0.21
CA SER A 181 13.43 -10.63 0.20
C SER A 181 12.66 -11.32 -0.93
N GLU A 182 11.92 -10.57 -1.77
CA GLU A 182 11.21 -11.09 -2.94
C GLU A 182 12.17 -11.65 -4.01
N LEU A 183 13.37 -11.08 -4.10
CA LEU A 183 14.43 -11.54 -5.00
C LEU A 183 15.26 -12.70 -4.40
N HIS A 184 14.84 -13.26 -3.25
CA HIS A 184 15.57 -14.30 -2.49
C HIS A 184 16.95 -13.85 -1.97
N GLU A 185 17.23 -12.56 -1.91
CA GLU A 185 18.42 -11.96 -1.29
C GLU A 185 18.17 -11.73 0.21
N PHE A 186 17.82 -12.80 0.92
CA PHE A 186 17.29 -12.71 2.29
C PHE A 186 18.26 -12.06 3.29
N GLU A 187 19.55 -12.39 3.24
CA GLU A 187 20.53 -11.79 4.14
C GLU A 187 20.59 -10.26 4.00
N THR A 188 20.61 -9.78 2.75
CA THR A 188 20.63 -8.35 2.45
C THR A 188 19.31 -7.69 2.86
N GLY A 189 18.18 -8.29 2.51
CA GLY A 189 16.85 -7.77 2.88
C GLY A 189 16.66 -7.68 4.38
N ASP A 190 16.96 -8.74 5.10
CA ASP A 190 16.87 -8.78 6.57
C ASP A 190 17.82 -7.77 7.23
N ALA A 191 19.04 -7.55 6.68
CA ALA A 191 19.97 -6.56 7.21
C ALA A 191 19.41 -5.13 7.07
N ILE A 192 18.89 -4.76 5.89
CA ILE A 192 18.24 -3.46 5.63
C ILE A 192 17.07 -3.26 6.61
N LEU A 193 16.19 -4.26 6.75
CA LEU A 193 15.01 -4.17 7.61
C LEU A 193 15.38 -4.04 9.09
N LYS A 194 16.36 -4.80 9.56
CA LYS A 194 16.84 -4.72 10.95
C LYS A 194 17.52 -3.39 11.26
N GLU A 195 18.24 -2.82 10.29
CA GLU A 195 18.81 -1.48 10.42
C GLU A 195 17.69 -0.44 10.50
N ALA A 196 16.74 -0.46 9.56
CA ALA A 196 15.59 0.44 9.56
C ALA A 196 14.76 0.34 10.86
N PHE A 197 14.58 -0.86 11.41
CA PHE A 197 13.90 -1.05 12.68
C PHE A 197 14.65 -0.39 13.85
N ARG A 198 15.98 -0.52 13.91
CA ARG A 198 16.80 0.11 14.96
C ARG A 198 16.77 1.64 14.88
N GLU A 199 16.68 2.20 13.69
CA GLU A 199 16.61 3.65 13.45
C GLU A 199 15.22 4.22 13.69
N SER A 200 14.17 3.38 13.62
CA SER A 200 12.78 3.83 13.70
C SER A 200 12.37 4.20 15.12
N THR A 201 11.91 5.44 15.29
CA THR A 201 11.21 5.93 16.48
C THR A 201 9.71 6.10 16.25
N PHE A 202 9.21 5.72 15.09
CA PHE A 202 7.83 5.87 14.65
C PHE A 202 7.08 4.54 14.83
N PRO A 203 6.10 4.44 15.76
CA PRO A 203 5.44 3.18 16.11
C PRO A 203 4.82 2.47 14.89
N ARG A 204 4.12 3.22 14.03
CA ARG A 204 3.49 2.68 12.82
C ARG A 204 4.51 2.09 11.84
N THR A 205 5.60 2.82 11.59
CA THR A 205 6.68 2.37 10.70
C THR A 205 7.45 1.20 11.27
N SER A 206 7.74 1.21 12.59
CA SER A 206 8.38 0.08 13.29
C SER A 206 7.56 -1.21 13.14
N ALA A 207 6.25 -1.13 13.33
CA ALA A 207 5.36 -2.28 13.15
C ALA A 207 5.32 -2.80 11.69
N LEU A 208 5.33 -1.89 10.70
CA LEU A 208 5.42 -2.28 9.29
C LEU A 208 6.73 -3.00 8.96
N ILE A 209 7.85 -2.52 9.51
CA ILE A 209 9.16 -3.17 9.32
C ILE A 209 9.16 -4.57 9.95
N LEU A 210 8.63 -4.71 11.17
CA LEU A 210 8.50 -6.02 11.84
C LEU A 210 7.62 -6.98 11.03
N ARG A 211 6.48 -6.51 10.52
CA ARG A 211 5.64 -7.33 9.63
C ARG A 211 6.42 -7.77 8.40
N THR A 212 7.21 -6.89 7.79
CA THR A 212 8.01 -7.21 6.60
C THR A 212 9.12 -8.23 6.91
N LEU A 213 9.76 -8.13 8.08
CA LEU A 213 10.66 -9.17 8.58
C LEU A 213 9.95 -10.51 8.75
N GLY A 214 8.74 -10.50 9.32
CA GLY A 214 7.90 -11.69 9.43
C GLY A 214 7.60 -12.34 8.08
N LEU A 215 7.24 -11.55 7.06
CA LEU A 215 7.02 -12.04 5.70
C LEU A 215 8.30 -12.58 5.06
N SER A 216 9.45 -11.93 5.28
CA SER A 216 10.76 -12.42 4.83
C SER A 216 11.06 -13.80 5.46
N LYS A 217 10.84 -13.96 6.76
CA LYS A 217 11.03 -15.22 7.46
C LYS A 217 10.05 -16.32 7.02
N LEU A 218 8.81 -15.94 6.74
CA LEU A 218 7.81 -16.87 6.19
C LEU A 218 8.26 -17.45 4.84
N ARG A 219 8.81 -16.63 3.93
CA ARG A 219 9.39 -17.08 2.66
C ARG A 219 10.60 -17.99 2.84
N GLN A 220 11.41 -17.73 3.87
CA GLN A 220 12.55 -18.58 4.24
C GLN A 220 12.11 -19.89 4.91
N LYS A 221 10.80 -20.08 5.17
CA LYS A 221 10.22 -21.19 5.93
C LYS A 221 10.71 -21.25 7.40
N GLU A 222 11.23 -20.13 7.90
CA GLU A 222 11.59 -19.94 9.31
C GLU A 222 10.36 -19.53 10.14
N TYR A 223 9.38 -20.44 10.25
CA TYR A 223 8.03 -20.14 10.77
C TYR A 223 8.02 -19.62 12.20
N GLU A 224 8.87 -20.13 13.10
CA GLU A 224 8.96 -19.62 14.49
C GLU A 224 9.49 -18.18 14.54
N ALA A 225 10.45 -17.84 13.70
CA ALA A 225 10.93 -16.46 13.59
C ALA A 225 9.86 -15.54 12.98
N ALA A 226 9.15 -16.00 11.95
CA ALA A 226 8.05 -15.26 11.34
C ALA A 226 6.95 -14.96 12.37
N LYS A 227 6.52 -15.99 13.13
CA LYS A 227 5.55 -15.85 14.21
C LYS A 227 5.96 -14.77 15.21
N THR A 228 7.22 -14.81 15.66
CA THR A 228 7.75 -13.83 16.60
C THR A 228 7.64 -12.40 16.09
N TYR A 229 8.03 -12.15 14.84
CA TYR A 229 7.95 -10.82 14.25
C TYR A 229 6.51 -10.33 14.04
N PHE A 230 5.58 -11.22 13.66
CA PHE A 230 4.16 -10.83 13.53
C PHE A 230 3.53 -10.48 14.87
N TYR A 231 3.83 -11.21 15.95
CA TYR A 231 3.37 -10.83 17.29
C TYR A 231 3.92 -9.47 17.71
N GLN A 232 5.22 -9.24 17.53
CA GLN A 232 5.83 -7.95 17.84
C GLN A 232 5.19 -6.80 17.03
N ALA A 233 4.84 -7.01 15.76
CA ALA A 233 4.13 -6.01 14.97
C ALA A 233 2.73 -5.70 15.54
N LEU A 234 2.02 -6.71 16.06
CA LEU A 234 0.70 -6.56 16.66
C LEU A 234 0.72 -5.95 18.07
N GLU A 235 1.88 -5.80 18.71
CA GLU A 235 2.01 -5.06 19.98
C GLU A 235 1.75 -3.56 19.79
N TYR A 236 2.03 -3.02 18.60
CA TYR A 236 1.79 -1.61 18.29
C TYR A 236 0.32 -1.34 18.02
N GLU A 237 -0.30 -0.44 18.81
CA GLU A 237 -1.72 -0.10 18.71
C GLU A 237 -2.08 0.49 17.34
N GLU A 238 -1.24 1.39 16.83
CA GLU A 238 -1.41 2.07 15.53
C GLU A 238 -1.35 1.10 14.33
N HIS A 239 -0.83 -0.10 14.55
CA HIS A 239 -0.82 -1.17 13.57
C HIS A 239 -1.99 -2.12 13.78
N ARG A 240 -2.20 -2.55 15.03
CA ARG A 240 -3.19 -3.56 15.41
C ARG A 240 -4.62 -3.12 15.13
N SER A 241 -4.95 -1.84 15.33
CA SER A 241 -6.31 -1.29 15.21
C SER A 241 -6.71 -0.91 13.77
N HIS A 242 -5.79 -1.01 12.81
CA HIS A 242 -6.01 -0.63 11.41
C HIS A 242 -6.05 -1.84 10.47
N GLN A 243 -6.43 -1.60 9.21
CA GLN A 243 -6.50 -2.63 8.17
C GLN A 243 -5.19 -3.44 8.02
N ILE A 244 -4.04 -2.81 8.27
CA ILE A 244 -2.76 -3.51 8.22
C ILE A 244 -2.61 -4.56 9.34
N GLY A 245 -3.22 -4.34 10.50
CA GLY A 245 -3.29 -5.33 11.58
C GLY A 245 -4.08 -6.57 11.18
N MET A 246 -5.18 -6.40 10.46
CA MET A 246 -5.94 -7.52 9.87
C MET A 246 -5.04 -8.36 8.95
N LYS A 247 -4.25 -7.69 8.07
CA LYS A 247 -3.30 -8.36 7.19
C LYS A 247 -2.26 -9.17 7.99
N THR A 248 -1.76 -8.59 9.07
CA THR A 248 -0.78 -9.27 9.95
C THR A 248 -1.38 -10.45 10.72
N ARG A 249 -2.64 -10.36 11.19
CA ARG A 249 -3.34 -11.50 11.81
C ARG A 249 -3.53 -12.64 10.82
N TYR A 250 -3.86 -12.33 9.56
CA TYR A 250 -3.91 -13.34 8.50
C TYR A 250 -2.56 -14.02 8.31
N ASP A 251 -1.47 -13.25 8.16
CA ASP A 251 -0.11 -13.78 7.96
C ASP A 251 0.33 -14.64 9.15
N LEU A 252 0.00 -14.21 10.38
CA LEU A 252 0.27 -14.96 11.62
C LEU A 252 -0.55 -16.25 11.68
N SER A 253 -1.84 -16.19 11.36
CA SER A 253 -2.70 -17.39 11.31
C SER A 253 -2.18 -18.43 10.32
N ASN A 254 -1.79 -18.00 9.10
CA ASN A 254 -1.15 -18.87 8.12
C ASN A 254 0.14 -19.50 8.66
N THR A 255 0.97 -18.71 9.34
CA THR A 255 2.21 -19.19 9.95
C THR A 255 1.95 -20.23 11.03
N LEU A 256 0.94 -20.02 11.88
CA LEU A 256 0.55 -20.94 12.94
C LEU A 256 -0.01 -22.27 12.39
N PHE A 257 -0.82 -22.24 11.34
CA PHE A 257 -1.23 -23.45 10.63
C PHE A 257 -0.04 -24.25 10.11
N LYS A 258 0.98 -23.57 9.54
CA LYS A 258 2.23 -24.24 9.09
C LYS A 258 3.04 -24.82 10.24
N LEU A 259 2.88 -24.31 11.46
CA LEU A 259 3.49 -24.84 12.70
C LEU A 259 2.65 -25.93 13.37
N GLY A 260 1.42 -26.23 12.89
CA GLY A 260 0.50 -27.17 13.51
C GLY A 260 -0.12 -26.65 14.84
N GLN A 261 -0.12 -25.33 15.03
CA GLN A 261 -0.72 -24.65 16.19
C GLN A 261 -2.18 -24.24 15.84
N ASP A 262 -3.00 -25.25 15.56
CA ASP A 262 -4.29 -25.08 14.87
C ASP A 262 -5.33 -24.28 15.69
N ASP A 263 -5.38 -24.42 17.00
CA ASP A 263 -6.36 -23.73 17.86
C ASP A 263 -6.14 -22.20 17.82
N GLU A 264 -4.91 -21.77 18.02
CA GLU A 264 -4.54 -20.35 17.98
C GLU A 264 -4.64 -19.77 16.56
N ALA A 265 -4.23 -20.58 15.55
CA ALA A 265 -4.38 -20.22 14.14
C ALA A 265 -5.84 -19.95 13.78
N LEU A 266 -6.76 -20.78 14.24
CA LEU A 266 -8.19 -20.65 13.96
C LEU A 266 -8.79 -19.39 14.59
N GLU A 267 -8.39 -19.05 15.82
CA GLU A 267 -8.84 -17.82 16.49
C GLU A 267 -8.44 -16.57 15.71
N LEU A 268 -7.16 -16.44 15.35
CA LEU A 268 -6.64 -15.33 14.57
C LEU A 268 -7.23 -15.29 13.16
N PHE A 269 -7.43 -16.45 12.54
CA PHE A 269 -8.10 -16.56 11.24
C PHE A 269 -9.51 -15.99 11.27
N GLN A 270 -10.31 -16.33 12.28
CA GLN A 270 -11.67 -15.83 12.42
C GLN A 270 -11.70 -14.31 12.58
N GLN A 271 -10.78 -13.75 13.37
CA GLN A 271 -10.62 -12.30 13.52
C GLN A 271 -10.26 -11.65 12.18
N ALA A 272 -9.23 -12.15 11.48
CA ALA A 272 -8.81 -11.62 10.19
C ALA A 272 -9.92 -11.70 9.13
N LYS A 273 -10.68 -12.81 9.08
CA LYS A 273 -11.81 -13.02 8.17
C LYS A 273 -12.94 -12.03 8.44
N ALA A 274 -13.29 -11.79 9.71
CA ALA A 274 -14.30 -10.82 10.10
C ALA A 274 -13.88 -9.39 9.72
N GLU A 275 -12.65 -9.01 10.00
CA GLU A 275 -12.08 -7.71 9.67
C GLU A 275 -11.95 -7.50 8.15
N ALA A 276 -11.54 -8.53 7.38
CA ALA A 276 -11.51 -8.46 5.92
C ALA A 276 -12.90 -8.19 5.32
N ASN A 277 -13.96 -8.70 5.95
CA ASN A 277 -15.33 -8.39 5.57
C ASN A 277 -15.72 -6.96 5.95
N GLN A 278 -15.37 -6.51 7.15
CA GLN A 278 -15.64 -5.17 7.65
C GLN A 278 -14.97 -4.09 6.77
N TYR A 279 -13.70 -4.28 6.44
CA TYR A 279 -12.94 -3.38 5.55
C TYR A 279 -13.30 -3.54 4.07
N ASN A 280 -14.14 -4.53 3.73
CA ASN A 280 -14.44 -4.90 2.35
C ASN A 280 -13.18 -5.15 1.50
N ASN A 281 -12.12 -5.69 2.11
CA ASN A 281 -10.86 -5.98 1.43
C ASN A 281 -10.98 -7.25 0.60
N LYS A 282 -11.02 -7.09 -0.72
CA LYS A 282 -11.26 -8.20 -1.66
C LYS A 282 -10.10 -9.19 -1.71
N GLU A 283 -8.85 -8.70 -1.67
CA GLU A 283 -7.65 -9.55 -1.64
C GLU A 283 -7.71 -10.49 -0.43
N TYR A 284 -7.89 -9.93 0.77
CA TYR A 284 -7.86 -10.73 1.99
C TYR A 284 -9.10 -11.60 2.21
N LYS A 285 -10.24 -11.25 1.60
CA LYS A 285 -11.39 -12.20 1.51
C LYS A 285 -11.03 -13.46 0.74
N ALA A 286 -10.37 -13.31 -0.42
CA ALA A 286 -9.91 -14.44 -1.21
C ALA A 286 -8.79 -15.21 -0.50
N ARG A 287 -7.82 -14.53 0.11
CA ARG A 287 -6.77 -15.18 0.92
C ARG A 287 -7.34 -15.96 2.12
N CYS A 288 -8.35 -15.42 2.82
CA CYS A 288 -9.05 -16.16 3.88
C CYS A 288 -9.79 -17.38 3.32
N LEU A 289 -10.40 -17.28 2.14
CA LEU A 289 -11.05 -18.43 1.49
C LEU A 289 -10.03 -19.53 1.16
N TYR A 290 -8.80 -19.15 0.77
CA TYR A 290 -7.70 -20.07 0.55
C TYR A 290 -7.31 -20.84 1.82
N LEU A 291 -7.10 -20.16 2.94
CA LEU A 291 -6.78 -20.82 4.22
C LEU A 291 -7.92 -21.71 4.73
N ASP A 292 -9.18 -21.25 4.54
CA ASP A 292 -10.37 -22.04 4.87
C ASP A 292 -10.35 -23.36 4.12
N GLY A 293 -10.17 -23.29 2.78
CA GLY A 293 -10.10 -24.48 1.93
C GLY A 293 -8.92 -25.39 2.23
N LEU A 294 -7.77 -24.82 2.60
CA LEU A 294 -6.54 -25.59 2.80
C LEU A 294 -6.49 -26.29 4.18
N TYR A 295 -6.80 -25.56 5.26
CA TYR A 295 -6.57 -26.03 6.61
C TYR A 295 -7.84 -26.45 7.36
N ILE A 296 -8.98 -25.77 7.11
CA ILE A 296 -10.21 -25.94 7.91
C ILE A 296 -11.17 -26.90 7.21
N ALA A 297 -11.71 -26.51 6.04
CA ALA A 297 -12.64 -27.34 5.28
C ALA A 297 -11.96 -28.51 4.55
N LYS A 298 -10.65 -28.39 4.27
CA LYS A 298 -9.87 -29.35 3.46
C LYS A 298 -10.53 -29.62 2.10
N ASP A 299 -11.03 -28.54 1.48
CA ASP A 299 -11.76 -28.54 0.22
C ASP A 299 -11.01 -27.76 -0.87
N HIS A 300 -10.48 -28.49 -1.85
CA HIS A 300 -9.76 -27.91 -2.97
C HIS A 300 -10.64 -27.01 -3.87
N ALA A 301 -11.97 -27.14 -3.83
CA ALA A 301 -12.86 -26.26 -4.59
C ALA A 301 -12.81 -24.83 -4.04
N LEU A 302 -12.70 -24.66 -2.71
CA LEU A 302 -12.52 -23.34 -2.08
C LEU A 302 -11.16 -22.72 -2.41
N VAL A 303 -10.11 -23.56 -2.49
CA VAL A 303 -8.76 -23.12 -2.92
C VAL A 303 -8.81 -22.63 -4.37
N ASP A 304 -9.46 -23.39 -5.27
CA ASP A 304 -9.62 -23.00 -6.67
C ASP A 304 -10.40 -21.67 -6.81
N GLN A 305 -11.48 -21.52 -6.04
CA GLN A 305 -12.26 -20.29 -6.04
C GLN A 305 -11.42 -19.10 -5.55
N ALA A 306 -10.68 -19.25 -4.47
CA ALA A 306 -9.82 -18.19 -3.93
C ALA A 306 -8.79 -17.72 -4.96
N ILE A 307 -8.12 -18.66 -5.64
CA ILE A 307 -7.14 -18.35 -6.68
C ILE A 307 -7.82 -17.66 -7.88
N ASN A 308 -9.02 -18.08 -8.26
CA ASN A 308 -9.79 -17.44 -9.33
C ASN A 308 -10.21 -16.01 -8.94
N ASP A 309 -10.69 -15.81 -7.73
CA ASP A 309 -11.08 -14.47 -7.23
C ASP A 309 -9.89 -13.48 -7.28
N LEU A 310 -8.69 -13.93 -6.88
CA LEU A 310 -7.47 -13.13 -7.02
C LEU A 310 -7.11 -12.86 -8.48
N TYR A 311 -7.30 -13.84 -9.37
CA TYR A 311 -7.04 -13.66 -10.79
C TYR A 311 -7.97 -12.63 -11.44
N GLU A 312 -9.25 -12.62 -11.07
CA GLU A 312 -10.25 -11.63 -11.52
C GLU A 312 -9.91 -10.23 -11.01
N LEU A 313 -9.32 -10.12 -9.80
CA LEU A 313 -8.82 -8.86 -9.27
C LEU A 313 -7.50 -8.41 -9.94
N SER A 314 -6.94 -9.21 -10.83
CA SER A 314 -5.63 -8.98 -11.47
C SER A 314 -4.46 -8.96 -10.47
N LEU A 315 -4.59 -9.63 -9.34
CA LEU A 315 -3.56 -9.82 -8.33
C LEU A 315 -2.71 -11.06 -8.69
N LEU A 316 -2.00 -10.95 -9.81
CA LEU A 316 -1.32 -12.10 -10.43
C LEU A 316 -0.12 -12.63 -9.62
N TYR A 317 0.48 -11.78 -8.81
CA TYR A 317 1.54 -12.21 -7.88
C TYR A 317 0.96 -13.14 -6.82
N GLU A 318 -0.11 -12.72 -6.20
CA GLU A 318 -0.82 -13.47 -5.17
C GLU A 318 -1.34 -14.82 -5.72
N VAL A 319 -1.82 -14.81 -6.96
CA VAL A 319 -2.20 -16.05 -7.67
C VAL A 319 -0.99 -16.98 -7.82
N CYS A 320 0.16 -16.44 -8.23
CA CYS A 320 1.40 -17.22 -8.38
C CYS A 320 1.85 -17.82 -7.05
N GLU A 321 1.92 -16.98 -5.99
CA GLU A 321 2.32 -17.37 -4.64
C GLU A 321 1.47 -18.54 -4.09
N LEU A 322 0.14 -18.42 -4.14
CA LEU A 322 -0.76 -19.46 -3.65
C LEU A 322 -0.74 -20.72 -4.51
N ALA A 323 -0.60 -20.58 -5.81
CA ALA A 323 -0.52 -21.72 -6.71
C ALA A 323 0.82 -22.48 -6.54
N GLU A 324 1.94 -21.77 -6.35
CA GLU A 324 3.25 -22.39 -6.04
C GLU A 324 3.23 -23.14 -4.69
N GLU A 325 2.55 -22.59 -3.66
CA GLU A 325 2.35 -23.30 -2.40
C GLU A 325 1.56 -24.61 -2.61
N MET A 326 0.52 -24.59 -3.45
CA MET A 326 -0.23 -25.81 -3.78
C MET A 326 0.59 -26.82 -4.57
N VAL A 327 1.52 -26.40 -5.43
CA VAL A 327 2.49 -27.28 -6.10
C VAL A 327 3.36 -27.99 -5.04
N GLU A 328 3.94 -27.24 -4.11
CA GLU A 328 4.80 -27.81 -3.06
C GLU A 328 4.04 -28.83 -2.20
N LEU A 329 2.80 -28.54 -1.83
CA LEU A 329 1.96 -29.44 -1.02
C LEU A 329 1.56 -30.72 -1.79
N ALA A 330 1.29 -30.59 -3.09
CA ALA A 330 0.98 -31.74 -3.94
C ALA A 330 2.21 -32.62 -4.17
N ASP A 331 3.38 -32.04 -4.43
CA ASP A 331 4.64 -32.76 -4.59
C ASP A 331 5.02 -33.56 -3.33
N GLN A 332 4.84 -32.97 -2.13
CA GLN A 332 5.04 -33.69 -0.87
C GLN A 332 4.14 -34.92 -0.70
N ARG A 333 2.99 -34.94 -1.37
CA ARG A 333 2.01 -36.05 -1.34
C ARG A 333 2.15 -37.00 -2.55
N ASN A 334 3.10 -36.72 -3.45
CA ASN A 334 3.26 -37.39 -4.74
C ASN A 334 1.98 -37.35 -5.61
N ASP A 335 1.24 -36.23 -5.57
CA ASP A 335 0.06 -35.97 -6.40
C ASP A 335 0.42 -35.14 -7.63
N ASP A 336 0.98 -35.83 -8.64
CA ASP A 336 1.45 -35.19 -9.89
C ASP A 336 0.31 -34.45 -10.63
N SER A 337 -0.95 -34.92 -10.53
CA SER A 337 -2.10 -34.31 -11.20
C SER A 337 -2.40 -32.92 -10.63
N THR A 338 -2.45 -32.85 -9.31
CA THR A 338 -2.70 -31.59 -8.60
C THR A 338 -1.50 -30.64 -8.76
N SER A 339 -0.27 -31.15 -8.65
CA SER A 339 0.96 -30.36 -8.88
C SER A 339 0.94 -29.74 -10.28
N LEU A 340 0.70 -30.52 -11.33
CA LEU A 340 0.67 -30.02 -12.71
C LEU A 340 -0.44 -28.98 -12.93
N LYS A 341 -1.60 -29.15 -12.30
CA LYS A 341 -2.70 -28.18 -12.36
C LYS A 341 -2.27 -26.81 -11.86
N TYR A 342 -1.73 -26.74 -10.63
CA TYR A 342 -1.36 -25.48 -10.01
C TYR A 342 -0.08 -24.89 -10.62
N TYR A 343 0.87 -25.72 -11.06
CA TYR A 343 2.00 -25.25 -11.85
C TYR A 343 1.58 -24.47 -13.10
N ARG A 344 0.58 -24.96 -13.83
CA ARG A 344 0.02 -24.26 -15.01
C ARG A 344 -0.62 -22.93 -14.65
N ILE A 345 -1.28 -22.84 -13.48
CA ILE A 345 -1.88 -21.59 -12.98
C ILE A 345 -0.78 -20.60 -12.65
N ALA A 346 0.23 -21.01 -11.86
CA ALA A 346 1.36 -20.16 -11.49
C ALA A 346 2.11 -19.66 -12.73
N TYR A 347 2.40 -20.55 -13.69
CA TYR A 347 3.08 -20.16 -14.93
C TYR A 347 2.29 -19.13 -15.74
N LYS A 348 0.97 -19.32 -15.91
CA LYS A 348 0.11 -18.34 -16.61
C LYS A 348 0.07 -17.00 -15.91
N ALA A 349 -0.03 -17.01 -14.57
CA ALA A 349 -0.03 -15.78 -13.79
C ALA A 349 1.29 -15.02 -13.99
N LYS A 350 2.43 -15.71 -13.91
CA LYS A 350 3.77 -15.13 -14.10
C LYS A 350 3.97 -14.55 -15.50
N VAL A 351 3.54 -15.28 -16.55
CA VAL A 351 3.61 -14.79 -17.93
C VAL A 351 2.74 -13.55 -18.14
N ASN A 352 1.52 -13.55 -17.59
CA ASN A 352 0.61 -12.41 -17.72
C ASN A 352 1.08 -11.20 -16.91
N GLN A 353 1.72 -11.41 -15.78
CA GLN A 353 2.34 -10.36 -14.98
C GLN A 353 3.45 -9.62 -15.74
N ASN A 354 4.32 -10.36 -16.43
CA ASN A 354 5.40 -9.77 -17.22
C ASN A 354 4.87 -8.93 -18.40
N LYS A 355 3.66 -9.20 -18.91
CA LYS A 355 3.01 -8.39 -19.94
C LYS A 355 2.47 -7.06 -19.41
N LEU A 356 2.25 -6.92 -18.09
CA LEU A 356 1.69 -5.72 -17.49
C LEU A 356 2.58 -4.48 -17.61
N GLY A 357 3.87 -4.65 -17.81
CA GLY A 357 4.83 -3.57 -18.06
C GLY A 357 5.05 -3.25 -19.53
N ALA A 358 4.67 -4.15 -20.46
CA ALA A 358 4.94 -4.04 -21.89
C ALA A 358 3.78 -3.42 -22.70
N ASP A 359 2.56 -3.48 -22.21
CA ASP A 359 1.39 -2.96 -22.93
C ASP A 359 1.17 -1.49 -22.56
N GLN A 360 1.91 -0.63 -23.19
CA GLN A 360 1.59 0.76 -23.56
C GLN A 360 2.85 1.64 -23.47
N VAL A 361 3.67 1.53 -24.47
CA VAL A 361 4.47 2.67 -24.94
C VAL A 361 3.64 3.42 -25.98
#